data_98d78cd1e59b08decd8ffc56009fcf19
#
_entry.id   98d78cd1e59b08decd8ffc56009fcf19
#
_cell.length_a   1.000
_cell.length_b   1.000
_cell.length_c   1.000
_cell.angle_alpha   90.00
_cell.angle_beta   90.00
_cell.angle_gamma   90.00
#
_symmetry.space_group_name_H-M   'P 1'
#
loop_
_entity.id
_entity.type
_entity.pdbx_description
1 polymer ?
#
loop_
_entity_poly.entity_id
_entity_poly.type
_entity_poly.pdbx_seq_one_letter_code
_entity_poly.pdbx_strand_id
1 'polypeptide(L)'
;PINKTAYIPYYINIKKKGMIFMEYNRANAVAYAKKWAYGRNPKYYDFSDLGGDCTNFESQCIYAGSGVMNYTPTYGWYYISVNNRAPAWTGVDELYRFLTTNRGAGPRAILTDLSQIQNGDIIQLQFTDKERFDHSPVVVDAGNRTPQSILVAAHSYDADCRPLSSYRYIKIRPLHITNVGE
;
A
#
# COMPACT_ATOMS: atom_id res chain seq x y z
N PRO A 1 26.55 26.99 16.30
CA PRO A 1 26.50 25.55 16.42
C PRO A 1 25.05 25.09 16.27
N ILE A 2 24.78 24.42 15.15
CA ILE A 2 23.44 23.96 14.81
C ILE A 2 23.25 22.58 15.48
N ASN A 3 22.32 22.53 16.42
CA ASN A 3 21.95 21.31 17.14
C ASN A 3 21.18 20.37 16.17
N LYS A 4 21.84 19.28 15.71
CA LYS A 4 21.18 18.20 15.00
C LYS A 4 20.46 17.33 16.03
N THR A 5 19.19 17.58 16.25
CA THR A 5 18.33 16.65 17.00
C THR A 5 18.07 15.45 16.10
N ALA A 6 18.74 14.35 16.38
CA ALA A 6 18.48 13.06 15.73
C ALA A 6 17.06 12.61 16.11
N TYR A 7 16.21 12.42 15.12
CA TYR A 7 14.88 11.83 15.28
C TYR A 7 15.06 10.34 15.58
N ILE A 8 14.86 9.95 16.84
CA ILE A 8 14.82 8.55 17.26
C ILE A 8 13.37 8.09 17.08
N PRO A 9 13.08 7.11 16.21
CA PRO A 9 11.73 6.59 16.09
C PRO A 9 11.33 5.91 17.41
N TYR A 10 10.16 6.26 17.93
CA TYR A 10 9.56 5.63 19.10
C TYR A 10 9.22 4.18 18.78
N TYR A 11 9.98 3.21 19.32
CA TYR A 11 9.67 1.79 19.28
C TYR A 11 8.63 1.45 20.34
N ILE A 12 7.38 1.25 19.95
CA ILE A 12 6.41 0.60 20.83
C ILE A 12 6.60 -0.91 20.70
N ASN A 13 7.31 -1.50 21.67
CA ASN A 13 7.57 -2.94 21.75
C ASN A 13 6.37 -3.66 22.36
N ILE A 14 5.44 -4.17 21.52
CA ILE A 14 4.39 -5.09 21.97
C ILE A 14 4.89 -6.52 21.71
N LYS A 15 5.45 -7.17 22.73
CA LYS A 15 5.82 -8.58 22.68
C LYS A 15 4.59 -9.49 22.78
N LYS A 16 4.12 -10.06 21.65
CA LYS A 16 3.35 -11.31 21.65
C LYS A 16 4.21 -12.41 21.03
N LYS A 17 4.67 -13.37 21.85
CA LYS A 17 5.40 -14.59 21.42
C LYS A 17 6.56 -14.36 20.42
N GLY A 18 7.58 -13.59 20.79
CA GLY A 18 8.87 -13.57 20.07
C GLY A 18 8.88 -12.83 18.72
N MET A 19 7.78 -12.27 18.27
CA MET A 19 7.71 -11.47 17.04
C MET A 19 7.79 -9.99 17.37
N ILE A 20 8.70 -9.27 16.74
CA ILE A 20 8.83 -7.81 16.86
C ILE A 20 7.88 -7.19 15.84
N PHE A 21 7.08 -6.23 16.27
CA PHE A 21 6.22 -5.44 15.40
C PHE A 21 6.74 -4.02 15.37
N MET A 22 6.86 -3.49 14.15
CA MET A 22 7.16 -2.09 13.89
C MET A 22 5.91 -1.33 13.52
N GLU A 23 5.91 -0.04 13.80
CA GLU A 23 4.88 0.87 13.31
C GLU A 23 5.04 1.09 11.79
N TYR A 24 3.93 1.09 11.08
CA TYR A 24 3.89 1.46 9.66
C TYR A 24 4.03 2.99 9.53
N ASN A 25 5.06 3.45 8.83
CA ASN A 25 5.31 4.87 8.61
C ASN A 25 4.43 5.43 7.48
N ARG A 26 3.25 5.90 7.85
CA ARG A 26 2.25 6.44 6.93
C ARG A 26 2.74 7.67 6.18
N ALA A 27 3.52 8.54 6.84
CA ALA A 27 4.07 9.73 6.22
C ALA A 27 5.02 9.40 5.07
N ASN A 28 5.88 8.38 5.23
CA ASN A 28 6.77 7.91 4.17
C ASN A 28 5.99 7.29 3.01
N ALA A 29 4.94 6.52 3.27
CA ALA A 29 4.10 5.94 2.23
C ALA A 29 3.42 7.03 1.39
N VAL A 30 2.82 8.03 2.03
CA VAL A 30 2.18 9.17 1.35
C VAL A 30 3.20 10.03 0.60
N ALA A 31 4.36 10.31 1.20
CA ALA A 31 5.41 11.07 0.53
C ALA A 31 5.91 10.35 -0.73
N TYR A 32 6.05 9.01 -0.66
CA TYR A 32 6.39 8.20 -1.82
C TYR A 32 5.31 8.26 -2.90
N ALA A 33 4.04 8.10 -2.52
CA ALA A 33 2.91 8.16 -3.43
C ALA A 33 2.87 9.49 -4.20
N LYS A 34 2.92 10.61 -3.49
CA LYS A 34 2.94 11.95 -4.12
C LYS A 34 4.15 12.19 -5.01
N LYS A 35 5.33 11.71 -4.61
CA LYS A 35 6.55 11.86 -5.40
C LYS A 35 6.48 11.15 -6.75
N TRP A 36 5.85 9.98 -6.80
CA TRP A 36 5.89 9.10 -7.95
C TRP A 36 4.54 8.94 -8.67
N ALA A 37 3.51 9.68 -8.27
CA ALA A 37 2.16 9.59 -8.84
C ALA A 37 2.11 9.78 -10.37
N TYR A 38 2.96 10.65 -10.91
CA TYR A 38 3.05 10.96 -12.35
C TYR A 38 4.37 10.50 -12.98
N GLY A 39 5.16 9.71 -12.25
CA GLY A 39 6.46 9.21 -12.72
C GLY A 39 6.68 7.76 -12.33
N ARG A 40 7.77 7.18 -12.83
CA ARG A 40 8.17 5.82 -12.52
C ARG A 40 9.50 5.82 -11.78
N ASN A 41 9.55 5.13 -10.64
CA ASN A 41 10.80 4.94 -9.92
C ASN A 41 11.66 3.92 -10.69
N PRO A 42 12.86 4.30 -11.19
CA PRO A 42 13.69 3.43 -12.03
C PRO A 42 14.20 2.15 -11.33
N LYS A 43 14.01 2.03 -10.01
CA LYS A 43 14.30 0.79 -9.27
C LYS A 43 13.30 -0.34 -9.54
N TYR A 44 12.14 -0.02 -10.11
CA TYR A 44 11.06 -0.97 -10.37
C TYR A 44 10.71 -0.94 -11.85
N TYR A 45 10.28 -2.08 -12.36
CA TYR A 45 9.79 -2.17 -13.72
C TYR A 45 8.41 -1.50 -13.83
N ASP A 46 8.15 -0.81 -14.93
CA ASP A 46 6.82 -0.26 -15.25
C ASP A 46 5.94 -1.36 -15.87
N PHE A 47 4.90 -1.75 -15.16
CA PHE A 47 3.97 -2.80 -15.61
C PHE A 47 2.77 -2.26 -16.39
N SER A 48 2.76 -0.98 -16.80
CA SER A 48 1.63 -0.37 -17.51
C SER A 48 1.21 -1.17 -18.74
N ASP A 49 2.17 -1.72 -19.49
CA ASP A 49 1.92 -2.54 -20.67
C ASP A 49 1.77 -4.05 -20.38
N LEU A 50 1.89 -4.46 -19.11
CA LEU A 50 1.82 -5.85 -18.66
C LEU A 50 0.70 -6.09 -17.64
N GLY A 51 -0.50 -5.60 -17.95
CA GLY A 51 -1.68 -5.82 -17.10
C GLY A 51 -1.96 -4.70 -16.09
N GLY A 52 -1.15 -3.65 -16.07
CA GLY A 52 -1.34 -2.46 -15.23
C GLY A 52 -0.34 -2.35 -14.10
N ASP A 53 -0.07 -1.11 -13.70
CA ASP A 53 0.99 -0.74 -12.74
C ASP A 53 0.44 -0.34 -11.35
N CYS A 54 -0.88 -0.38 -11.14
CA CYS A 54 -1.50 0.13 -9.92
C CYS A 54 -1.00 -0.58 -8.65
N THR A 55 -0.99 -1.91 -8.64
CA THR A 55 -0.55 -2.68 -7.47
C THR A 55 0.98 -2.65 -7.30
N ASN A 56 1.74 -2.59 -8.39
CA ASN A 56 3.19 -2.35 -8.31
C ASN A 56 3.49 -1.01 -7.63
N PHE A 57 2.80 0.06 -8.02
CA PHE A 57 2.94 1.38 -7.40
C PHE A 57 2.51 1.36 -5.93
N GLU A 58 1.35 0.78 -5.63
CA GLU A 58 0.86 0.60 -4.28
C GLU A 58 1.86 -0.16 -3.40
N SER A 59 2.40 -1.27 -3.90
CA SER A 59 3.43 -2.06 -3.19
C SER A 59 4.68 -1.23 -2.89
N GLN A 60 5.10 -0.36 -3.79
CA GLN A 60 6.21 0.56 -3.55
C GLN A 60 5.89 1.58 -2.44
N CYS A 61 4.66 2.12 -2.42
CA CYS A 61 4.20 3.02 -1.36
C CYS A 61 4.18 2.32 0.01
N ILE A 62 3.62 1.10 0.05
CA ILE A 62 3.61 0.28 1.27
C ILE A 62 5.04 -0.04 1.72
N TYR A 63 5.95 -0.36 0.79
CA TYR A 63 7.35 -0.63 1.12
C TYR A 63 8.06 0.63 1.67
N ALA A 64 7.78 1.81 1.14
CA ALA A 64 8.31 3.05 1.68
C ALA A 64 7.88 3.30 3.14
N GLY A 65 6.69 2.83 3.51
CA GLY A 65 6.19 2.91 4.88
C GLY A 65 6.60 1.76 5.79
N SER A 66 6.82 0.57 5.25
CA SER A 66 7.13 -0.63 6.04
C SER A 66 8.63 -0.93 6.15
N GLY A 67 9.41 -0.64 5.10
CA GLY A 67 10.84 -0.95 5.03
C GLY A 67 11.17 -2.45 4.96
N VAL A 68 10.19 -3.35 5.06
CA VAL A 68 10.38 -4.80 5.16
C VAL A 68 9.56 -5.52 4.10
N MET A 69 10.23 -6.36 3.32
CA MET A 69 9.61 -7.32 2.38
C MET A 69 9.50 -8.70 3.00
N ASN A 70 8.57 -9.52 2.48
CA ASN A 70 8.44 -10.92 2.84
C ASN A 70 8.89 -11.79 1.67
N TYR A 71 10.04 -12.43 1.79
CA TYR A 71 10.64 -13.26 0.73
C TYR A 71 10.15 -14.71 0.69
N THR A 72 9.06 -15.04 1.38
CA THR A 72 8.45 -16.37 1.26
C THR A 72 8.08 -16.64 -0.20
N PRO A 73 8.57 -17.71 -0.83
CA PRO A 73 8.25 -18.03 -2.22
C PRO A 73 6.74 -18.12 -2.44
N THR A 74 6.24 -17.57 -3.56
CA THR A 74 4.85 -17.57 -3.99
C THR A 74 3.90 -16.77 -3.08
N TYR A 75 3.95 -16.98 -1.78
CA TYR A 75 3.00 -16.42 -0.80
C TYR A 75 3.52 -15.18 -0.08
N GLY A 76 4.76 -14.76 -0.36
CA GLY A 76 5.34 -13.55 0.19
C GLY A 76 4.93 -12.28 -0.56
N TRP A 77 5.62 -11.21 -0.24
CA TRP A 77 5.44 -9.91 -0.87
C TRP A 77 6.82 -9.25 -0.99
N TYR A 78 7.38 -9.30 -2.19
CA TYR A 78 8.73 -8.79 -2.47
C TYR A 78 8.89 -8.48 -3.96
N TYR A 79 9.89 -7.65 -4.26
CA TYR A 79 10.37 -7.33 -5.59
C TYR A 79 11.90 -7.35 -5.62
N ILE A 80 12.48 -8.15 -6.49
CA ILE A 80 13.92 -8.19 -6.78
C ILE A 80 14.14 -7.71 -8.22
N SER A 81 13.34 -8.20 -9.16
CA SER A 81 13.37 -7.80 -10.56
C SER A 81 12.01 -8.09 -11.22
N VAL A 82 11.87 -7.67 -12.48
CA VAL A 82 10.65 -7.96 -13.28
C VAL A 82 10.30 -9.45 -13.31
N ASN A 83 11.30 -10.33 -13.35
CA ASN A 83 11.12 -11.79 -13.40
C ASN A 83 11.24 -12.47 -12.03
N ASN A 84 11.57 -11.72 -11.00
CA ASN A 84 11.73 -12.24 -9.64
C ASN A 84 11.02 -11.33 -8.63
N ARG A 85 9.72 -11.54 -8.52
CA ARG A 85 8.84 -10.88 -7.58
C ARG A 85 7.73 -11.83 -7.13
N ALA A 86 7.16 -11.58 -5.96
CA ALA A 86 5.98 -12.30 -5.52
C ALA A 86 4.73 -11.85 -6.31
N PRO A 87 3.74 -12.74 -6.56
CA PRO A 87 2.46 -12.36 -7.16
C PRO A 87 1.77 -11.21 -6.44
N ALA A 88 1.88 -11.16 -5.11
CA ALA A 88 1.30 -10.11 -4.28
C ALA A 88 1.92 -8.71 -4.51
N TRP A 89 3.08 -8.62 -5.17
CA TRP A 89 3.67 -7.32 -5.51
C TRP A 89 2.93 -6.60 -6.64
N THR A 90 2.32 -7.34 -7.56
CA THR A 90 1.67 -6.78 -8.76
C THR A 90 0.20 -7.19 -8.93
N GLY A 91 -0.32 -8.08 -8.09
CA GLY A 91 -1.70 -8.57 -8.18
C GLY A 91 -2.58 -8.02 -7.06
N VAL A 92 -3.73 -7.44 -7.43
CA VAL A 92 -4.65 -6.75 -6.49
C VAL A 92 -5.16 -7.73 -5.42
N ASP A 93 -5.69 -8.89 -5.82
CA ASP A 93 -6.25 -9.87 -4.89
C ASP A 93 -5.15 -10.66 -4.14
N GLU A 94 -3.99 -10.86 -4.77
CA GLU A 94 -2.82 -11.46 -4.14
C GLU A 94 -2.28 -10.56 -3.03
N LEU A 95 -2.22 -9.25 -3.25
CA LEU A 95 -1.81 -8.28 -2.23
C LEU A 95 -2.81 -8.26 -1.06
N TYR A 96 -4.10 -8.23 -1.35
CA TYR A 96 -5.13 -8.33 -0.32
C TYR A 96 -4.94 -9.58 0.54
N ARG A 97 -4.78 -10.75 -0.11
CA ARG A 97 -4.57 -12.02 0.60
C ARG A 97 -3.32 -11.97 1.46
N PHE A 98 -2.20 -11.48 0.91
CA PHE A 98 -0.96 -11.33 1.67
C PHE A 98 -1.16 -10.44 2.89
N LEU A 99 -1.64 -9.22 2.71
CA LEU A 99 -1.78 -8.24 3.79
C LEU A 99 -2.68 -8.73 4.94
N THR A 100 -3.78 -9.43 4.61
CA THR A 100 -4.76 -9.87 5.62
C THR A 100 -4.41 -11.19 6.28
N THR A 101 -3.55 -12.01 5.68
CA THR A 101 -3.18 -13.32 6.24
C THR A 101 -1.74 -13.41 6.70
N ASN A 102 -0.88 -12.41 6.40
CA ASN A 102 0.53 -12.42 6.77
C ASN A 102 0.72 -12.58 8.28
N ARG A 103 1.57 -13.54 8.68
CA ARG A 103 1.96 -13.79 10.08
C ARG A 103 3.48 -13.68 10.28
N GLY A 104 4.23 -13.49 9.19
CA GLY A 104 5.69 -13.35 9.16
C GLY A 104 6.13 -11.90 8.98
N ALA A 105 7.32 -11.72 8.37
CA ALA A 105 7.87 -10.41 8.02
C ALA A 105 6.97 -9.65 7.05
N GLY A 106 7.05 -8.32 7.09
CA GLY A 106 6.34 -7.42 6.19
C GLY A 106 5.03 -6.85 6.73
N PRO A 107 4.36 -6.01 5.93
CA PRO A 107 3.16 -5.28 6.34
C PRO A 107 1.95 -6.20 6.55
N ARG A 108 1.02 -5.73 7.38
CA ARG A 108 -0.26 -6.36 7.66
C ARG A 108 -1.38 -5.36 7.57
N ALA A 109 -2.52 -5.81 7.11
CA ALA A 109 -3.72 -4.99 7.08
C ALA A 109 -4.95 -5.76 7.58
N ILE A 110 -5.99 -5.00 7.90
CA ILE A 110 -7.33 -5.51 8.16
C ILE A 110 -8.31 -4.86 7.20
N LEU A 111 -9.39 -5.57 6.86
CA LEU A 111 -10.55 -4.95 6.25
C LEU A 111 -11.13 -3.93 7.21
N THR A 112 -11.56 -2.80 6.67
CA THR A 112 -12.12 -1.71 7.46
C THR A 112 -13.24 -1.02 6.69
N ASP A 113 -13.88 -0.03 7.32
CA ASP A 113 -14.80 0.89 6.69
C ASP A 113 -14.09 2.19 6.30
N LEU A 114 -14.67 2.97 5.37
CA LEU A 114 -14.13 4.28 5.03
C LEU A 114 -14.00 5.20 6.23
N SER A 115 -14.88 5.06 7.23
CA SER A 115 -14.83 5.83 8.49
C SER A 115 -13.57 5.63 9.31
N GLN A 116 -12.82 4.56 9.07
CA GLN A 116 -11.58 4.22 9.78
C GLN A 116 -10.33 4.38 8.92
N ILE A 117 -10.50 4.71 7.63
CA ILE A 117 -9.37 4.83 6.71
C ILE A 117 -8.44 5.98 7.12
N GLN A 118 -7.15 5.80 6.91
CA GLN A 118 -6.12 6.77 7.24
C GLN A 118 -5.19 7.00 6.04
N ASN A 119 -4.44 8.08 6.10
CA ASN A 119 -3.39 8.36 5.12
C ASN A 119 -2.39 7.19 5.06
N GLY A 120 -1.99 6.78 3.86
CA GLY A 120 -1.12 5.63 3.64
C GLY A 120 -1.83 4.28 3.63
N ASP A 121 -3.14 4.24 3.88
CA ASP A 121 -3.97 3.05 3.66
C ASP A 121 -4.26 2.86 2.17
N ILE A 122 -4.92 1.77 1.84
CA ILE A 122 -5.24 1.41 0.47
C ILE A 122 -6.73 1.14 0.31
N ILE A 123 -7.25 1.42 -0.89
CA ILE A 123 -8.66 1.14 -1.22
C ILE A 123 -8.67 0.41 -2.55
N GLN A 124 -9.02 -0.86 -2.53
CA GLN A 124 -9.14 -1.63 -3.76
C GLN A 124 -10.53 -1.46 -4.37
N LEU A 125 -10.58 -1.33 -5.69
CA LEU A 125 -11.79 -1.03 -6.46
C LEU A 125 -12.10 -2.16 -7.43
N GLN A 126 -13.38 -2.53 -7.50
CA GLN A 126 -13.93 -3.44 -8.51
C GLN A 126 -14.77 -2.63 -9.49
N PHE A 127 -14.44 -2.70 -10.77
CA PHE A 127 -15.12 -1.94 -11.83
C PHE A 127 -16.13 -2.77 -12.63
N THR A 128 -16.02 -4.10 -12.58
CA THR A 128 -16.84 -5.02 -13.36
C THR A 128 -17.51 -6.02 -12.43
N ASP A 129 -18.49 -6.75 -12.92
CA ASP A 129 -19.18 -7.85 -12.24
C ASP A 129 -18.34 -9.15 -12.09
N LYS A 130 -17.12 -9.16 -12.67
CA LYS A 130 -16.15 -10.24 -12.43
C LYS A 130 -15.77 -10.25 -10.95
N GLU A 131 -15.73 -11.43 -10.34
CA GLU A 131 -15.44 -11.61 -8.91
C GLU A 131 -13.98 -11.33 -8.54
N ARG A 132 -13.44 -10.20 -9.02
CA ARG A 132 -12.08 -9.73 -8.73
C ARG A 132 -12.03 -8.22 -8.61
N PHE A 133 -11.06 -7.74 -7.85
CA PHE A 133 -10.75 -6.32 -7.79
C PHE A 133 -9.75 -5.96 -8.90
N ASP A 134 -9.95 -4.80 -9.51
CA ASP A 134 -9.27 -4.40 -10.74
C ASP A 134 -8.26 -3.27 -10.54
N HIS A 135 -8.35 -2.53 -9.42
CA HIS A 135 -7.54 -1.35 -9.17
C HIS A 135 -7.23 -1.18 -7.69
N SER A 136 -6.13 -0.49 -7.38
CA SER A 136 -5.58 -0.43 -6.04
C SER A 136 -4.90 0.93 -5.78
N PRO A 137 -5.67 2.00 -5.50
CA PRO A 137 -5.14 3.30 -5.13
C PRO A 137 -4.73 3.41 -3.66
N VAL A 138 -3.74 4.26 -3.41
CA VAL A 138 -3.22 4.61 -2.08
C VAL A 138 -3.89 5.89 -1.59
N VAL A 139 -4.34 5.91 -0.34
CA VAL A 139 -4.93 7.09 0.30
C VAL A 139 -3.82 8.09 0.64
N VAL A 140 -3.88 9.28 0.02
CA VAL A 140 -2.92 10.37 0.29
C VAL A 140 -3.50 11.43 1.22
N ASP A 141 -4.82 11.52 1.31
CA ASP A 141 -5.54 12.32 2.28
C ASP A 141 -6.90 11.67 2.58
N ALA A 142 -7.13 11.29 3.83
CA ALA A 142 -8.38 10.69 4.26
C ALA A 142 -9.52 11.72 4.44
N GLY A 143 -9.21 13.00 4.54
CA GLY A 143 -10.18 14.07 4.71
C GLY A 143 -11.20 13.78 5.82
N ASN A 144 -12.47 14.02 5.55
CA ASN A 144 -13.60 13.67 6.45
C ASN A 144 -14.08 12.23 6.26
N ARG A 145 -13.30 11.37 5.59
CA ARG A 145 -13.59 9.94 5.36
C ARG A 145 -14.86 9.67 4.56
N THR A 146 -15.23 10.60 3.69
CA THR A 146 -16.27 10.40 2.69
C THR A 146 -15.64 10.15 1.31
N PRO A 147 -16.31 9.47 0.37
CA PRO A 147 -15.77 9.27 -0.97
C PRO A 147 -15.36 10.57 -1.68
N GLN A 148 -16.01 11.68 -1.37
CA GLN A 148 -15.72 13.00 -1.94
C GLN A 148 -14.45 13.63 -1.35
N SER A 149 -14.16 13.39 -0.07
CA SER A 149 -13.05 14.00 0.65
C SER A 149 -11.81 13.12 0.71
N ILE A 150 -11.94 11.80 0.48
CA ILE A 150 -10.80 10.90 0.39
C ILE A 150 -10.09 11.14 -0.93
N LEU A 151 -8.82 11.53 -0.85
CA LEU A 151 -7.95 11.73 -2.00
C LEU A 151 -6.97 10.58 -2.12
N VAL A 152 -6.78 10.08 -3.35
CA VAL A 152 -5.91 8.94 -3.63
C VAL A 152 -4.88 9.24 -4.71
N ALA A 153 -3.78 8.50 -4.69
CA ALA A 153 -2.81 8.42 -5.76
C ALA A 153 -2.78 7.00 -6.35
N ALA A 154 -2.57 6.90 -7.66
CA ALA A 154 -2.55 5.62 -8.37
C ALA A 154 -1.77 5.70 -9.67
N HIS A 155 -1.29 4.55 -10.16
CA HIS A 155 -0.87 4.32 -11.54
C HIS A 155 -1.96 3.62 -12.37
N SER A 156 -1.72 3.41 -13.66
CA SER A 156 -2.71 2.89 -14.64
C SER A 156 -3.92 3.82 -14.83
N TYR A 157 -3.70 5.03 -15.06
CA TYR A 157 -4.41 6.32 -15.07
C TYR A 157 -3.83 7.18 -13.95
N ASP A 158 -2.61 7.63 -14.19
CA ASP A 158 -1.79 8.34 -13.21
C ASP A 158 -2.58 9.45 -12.53
N ALA A 159 -2.60 9.43 -11.22
CA ALA A 159 -3.37 10.38 -10.42
C ALA A 159 -2.66 10.69 -9.10
N ASP A 160 -2.67 11.96 -8.73
CA ASP A 160 -2.37 12.44 -7.37
C ASP A 160 -3.53 13.29 -6.87
N CYS A 161 -3.87 13.13 -5.61
CA CYS A 161 -4.97 13.84 -4.96
C CYS A 161 -6.33 13.72 -5.72
N ARG A 162 -6.57 12.58 -6.34
CA ARG A 162 -7.82 12.31 -7.06
C ARG A 162 -8.91 11.90 -6.07
N PRO A 163 -10.10 12.54 -6.07
CA PRO A 163 -11.20 12.13 -5.20
C PRO A 163 -11.65 10.70 -5.47
N LEU A 164 -11.84 9.89 -4.43
CA LEU A 164 -12.32 8.51 -4.55
C LEU A 164 -13.68 8.45 -5.27
N SER A 165 -14.55 9.43 -5.05
CA SER A 165 -15.86 9.54 -5.70
C SER A 165 -15.81 9.72 -7.22
N SER A 166 -14.65 10.06 -7.79
CA SER A 166 -14.46 10.21 -9.24
C SER A 166 -14.31 8.87 -9.98
N TYR A 167 -14.11 7.77 -9.26
CA TYR A 167 -14.08 6.43 -9.83
C TYR A 167 -15.49 5.83 -9.90
N ARG A 168 -15.79 5.15 -11.01
CA ARG A 168 -17.05 4.40 -11.19
C ARG A 168 -16.81 2.95 -10.78
N TYR A 169 -16.89 2.64 -9.50
CA TYR A 169 -16.70 1.29 -8.97
C TYR A 169 -18.05 0.65 -8.60
N ILE A 170 -18.10 -0.68 -8.63
CA ILE A 170 -19.24 -1.50 -8.17
C ILE A 170 -19.05 -1.87 -6.69
N LYS A 171 -17.81 -2.21 -6.31
CA LYS A 171 -17.45 -2.54 -4.93
C LYS A 171 -16.13 -1.86 -4.54
N ILE A 172 -15.98 -1.60 -3.24
CA ILE A 172 -14.73 -1.13 -2.64
C ILE A 172 -14.28 -2.10 -1.55
N ARG A 173 -12.98 -2.14 -1.34
CA ARG A 173 -12.34 -2.94 -0.28
C ARG A 173 -11.27 -2.09 0.41
N PRO A 174 -11.68 -1.30 1.43
CA PRO A 174 -10.73 -0.50 2.20
C PRO A 174 -9.90 -1.41 3.10
N LEU A 175 -8.59 -1.18 3.12
CA LEU A 175 -7.61 -1.94 3.89
C LEU A 175 -6.80 -0.98 4.75
N HIS A 176 -6.91 -1.14 6.07
CA HIS A 176 -6.14 -0.39 7.04
C HIS A 176 -4.84 -1.12 7.36
N ILE A 177 -3.69 -0.51 7.03
CA ILE A 177 -2.36 -1.05 7.38
C ILE A 177 -2.14 -0.88 8.88
N THR A 178 -1.98 -1.98 9.61
CA THR A 178 -1.93 -1.97 11.08
C THR A 178 -0.52 -1.91 11.63
N ASN A 179 0.37 -2.77 11.15
CA ASN A 179 1.74 -2.91 11.64
C ASN A 179 2.60 -3.66 10.62
N VAL A 180 3.88 -3.77 10.94
CA VAL A 180 4.89 -4.48 10.14
C VAL A 180 5.54 -5.54 11.03
N GLY A 181 5.56 -6.80 10.59
CA GLY A 181 6.33 -7.88 11.22
C GLY A 181 7.79 -7.87 10.75
N GLU A 182 8.72 -8.21 11.65
CA GLU A 182 10.12 -8.54 11.33
C GLU A 182 10.34 -10.04 11.19
#